data_759eaf1fb9197f639f36c76e5187c0f8
#
_entry.id   759eaf1fb9197f639f36c76e5187c0f8
#
_cell.length_a   1.000
_cell.length_b   1.000
_cell.length_c   1.000
_cell.angle_alpha   90.00
_cell.angle_beta   90.00
_cell.angle_gamma   90.00
#
_symmetry.space_group_name_H-M   'P 1'
#
loop_
_entity.id
_entity.type
_entity.pdbx_description
1 polymer ?
#
loop_
_entity_poly.entity_id
_entity_poly.type
_entity_poly.pdbx_seq_one_letter_code
_entity_poly.pdbx_strand_id
1 'polypeptide(L)'
;MNFTLTSAANAGVLIECGGTRLLLDGIRRAPFAPFLPTPPQILEQMLSGPETSRWRSVDFLLFSHLHPDHFDEEAVRDYLAGNRVREIFAPEWPFAAQGTARANAFALANGGWRDFEIAPGIILRAIGTAHAGEQFASVRNHAYLVATDQARILFVGDGDYVPEWYLPAGHVDALFVNPLFLNSRAMPEMVRQHAPKTVYVYHLPAAENDDLQARFYRRVAARGAKKLPEGLV
;
A
#
# COMPACT_ATOMS: atom_id res chain seq x y z
N MET A 1 -2.91 10.72 -17.51
CA MET A 1 -2.37 9.35 -17.60
C MET A 1 -3.31 8.41 -16.88
N ASN A 2 -3.61 7.22 -17.46
CA ASN A 2 -4.47 6.23 -16.82
C ASN A 2 -3.64 5.35 -15.87
N PHE A 3 -4.26 4.93 -14.76
CA PHE A 3 -3.71 3.96 -13.84
C PHE A 3 -4.20 2.55 -14.16
N THR A 4 -3.31 1.57 -14.10
CA THR A 4 -3.66 0.16 -13.98
C THR A 4 -3.23 -0.32 -12.60
N LEU A 5 -4.16 -0.92 -11.87
CA LEU A 5 -3.95 -1.42 -10.52
C LEU A 5 -4.13 -2.94 -10.52
N THR A 6 -3.15 -3.66 -10.01
CA THR A 6 -3.18 -5.13 -9.95
C THR A 6 -2.81 -5.57 -8.54
N SER A 7 -3.67 -6.37 -7.91
CA SER A 7 -3.38 -6.94 -6.60
C SER A 7 -2.20 -7.92 -6.70
N ALA A 8 -1.22 -7.76 -5.82
CA ALA A 8 -0.05 -8.62 -5.72
C ALA A 8 -0.18 -9.64 -4.58
N ALA A 9 -0.73 -9.20 -3.47
CA ALA A 9 -0.96 -10.00 -2.27
C ALA A 9 -1.99 -9.28 -1.42
N ASN A 10 -2.25 -9.73 -0.24
CA ASN A 10 -2.98 -9.14 0.86
C ASN A 10 -3.12 -7.59 0.81
N ALA A 11 -2.05 -6.85 1.15
CA ALA A 11 -1.97 -5.40 1.03
C ALA A 11 -1.21 -4.95 -0.24
N GLY A 12 -0.68 -5.89 -1.01
CA GLY A 12 0.19 -5.62 -2.16
C GLY A 12 -0.57 -5.12 -3.38
N VAL A 13 -0.11 -4.01 -3.96
CA VAL A 13 -0.67 -3.44 -5.20
C VAL A 13 0.45 -3.04 -6.15
N LEU A 14 0.43 -3.59 -7.37
CA LEU A 14 1.20 -3.07 -8.48
C LEU A 14 0.41 -1.92 -9.13
N ILE A 15 1.05 -0.77 -9.20
CA ILE A 15 0.52 0.46 -9.79
C ILE A 15 1.31 0.74 -11.06
N GLU A 16 0.64 0.82 -12.20
CA GLU A 16 1.26 1.16 -13.48
C GLU A 16 0.65 2.45 -14.01
N CYS A 17 1.48 3.42 -14.34
CA CYS A 17 1.06 4.71 -14.84
C CYS A 17 2.14 5.34 -15.73
N GLY A 18 1.81 5.74 -16.94
CA GLY A 18 2.72 6.45 -17.82
C GLY A 18 4.03 5.70 -18.14
N GLY A 19 4.01 4.37 -18.13
CA GLY A 19 5.21 3.53 -18.30
C GLY A 19 6.03 3.35 -17.01
N THR A 20 5.62 3.97 -15.90
CA THR A 20 6.22 3.84 -14.57
C THR A 20 5.48 2.78 -13.77
N ARG A 21 6.22 1.92 -13.06
CA ARG A 21 5.69 0.84 -12.21
C ARG A 21 6.13 1.02 -10.77
N LEU A 22 5.14 1.01 -9.86
CA LEU A 22 5.35 1.06 -8.42
C LEU A 22 4.74 -0.20 -7.81
N LEU A 23 5.44 -0.84 -6.89
CA LEU A 23 4.92 -1.98 -6.13
C LEU A 23 4.85 -1.61 -4.65
N LEU A 24 3.63 -1.53 -4.14
CA LEU A 24 3.33 -1.26 -2.74
C LEU A 24 3.12 -2.58 -2.00
N ASP A 25 3.82 -2.80 -0.88
CA ASP A 25 3.63 -3.90 0.11
C ASP A 25 3.44 -5.31 -0.50
N GLY A 26 4.01 -5.55 -1.71
CA GLY A 26 3.64 -6.69 -2.55
C GLY A 26 4.59 -7.87 -2.53
N ILE A 27 5.73 -7.81 -1.82
CA ILE A 27 6.78 -8.84 -1.87
C ILE A 27 6.81 -9.60 -0.55
N ARG A 28 6.20 -10.79 -0.54
CA ARG A 28 6.13 -11.63 0.67
C ARG A 28 6.19 -13.11 0.33
N ARG A 29 7.04 -13.86 1.00
CA ARG A 29 7.18 -15.32 0.90
C ARG A 29 6.54 -16.02 2.09
N ALA A 30 6.75 -15.48 3.29
CA ALA A 30 6.27 -16.09 4.52
C ALA A 30 4.77 -15.80 4.75
N PRO A 31 3.96 -16.79 5.15
CA PRO A 31 2.59 -16.54 5.59
C PRO A 31 2.60 -15.78 6.94
N PHE A 32 1.60 -14.93 7.12
CA PHE A 32 1.34 -14.25 8.39
C PHE A 32 -0.18 -14.24 8.64
N ALA A 33 -0.65 -15.22 9.42
CA ALA A 33 -2.09 -15.41 9.62
C ALA A 33 -2.80 -14.11 10.09
N PRO A 34 -3.98 -13.79 9.56
CA PRO A 34 -4.79 -14.59 8.62
C PRO A 34 -4.44 -14.33 7.14
N PHE A 35 -3.36 -13.64 6.84
CA PHE A 35 -2.98 -13.18 5.52
C PHE A 35 -2.02 -14.16 4.85
N LEU A 36 -2.35 -14.54 3.61
CA LEU A 36 -1.48 -15.37 2.80
C LEU A 36 -0.31 -14.57 2.22
N PRO A 37 0.79 -15.24 1.88
CA PRO A 37 1.90 -14.61 1.16
C PRO A 37 1.49 -14.18 -0.25
N THR A 38 2.38 -13.51 -0.95
CA THR A 38 2.26 -13.28 -2.39
C THR A 38 2.05 -14.63 -3.09
N PRO A 39 1.03 -14.76 -3.95
CA PRO A 39 0.75 -16.01 -4.64
C PRO A 39 2.02 -16.56 -5.31
N PRO A 40 2.30 -17.88 -5.19
CA PRO A 40 3.57 -18.46 -5.68
C PRO A 40 3.89 -18.11 -7.13
N GLN A 41 2.88 -18.08 -8.00
CA GLN A 41 3.04 -17.74 -9.41
C GLN A 41 3.47 -16.28 -9.61
N ILE A 42 2.93 -15.35 -8.80
CA ILE A 42 3.33 -13.94 -8.83
C ILE A 42 4.75 -13.79 -8.26
N LEU A 43 5.03 -14.44 -7.13
CA LEU A 43 6.37 -14.39 -6.51
C LEU A 43 7.45 -14.97 -7.43
N GLU A 44 7.16 -16.07 -8.12
CA GLU A 44 8.06 -16.64 -9.14
C GLU A 44 8.31 -15.63 -10.28
N GLN A 45 7.27 -14.97 -10.77
CA GLN A 45 7.40 -13.91 -11.78
C GLN A 45 8.24 -12.73 -11.27
N MET A 46 8.14 -12.37 -9.98
CA MET A 46 8.94 -11.32 -9.36
C MET A 46 10.42 -11.68 -9.27
N LEU A 47 10.74 -12.91 -8.86
CA LEU A 47 12.10 -13.31 -8.51
C LEU A 47 12.87 -13.89 -9.71
N SER A 48 12.23 -14.70 -10.54
CA SER A 48 12.86 -15.47 -11.63
C SER A 48 12.11 -15.44 -12.96
N GLY A 49 11.01 -14.71 -13.06
CA GLY A 49 10.25 -14.56 -14.30
C GLY A 49 11.07 -13.88 -15.42
N PRO A 50 10.55 -13.87 -16.66
CA PRO A 50 11.21 -13.19 -17.77
C PRO A 50 11.29 -11.68 -17.54
N GLU A 51 12.29 -11.02 -18.11
CA GLU A 51 12.46 -9.55 -18.01
C GLU A 51 11.24 -8.75 -18.50
N THR A 52 10.40 -9.35 -19.34
CA THR A 52 9.15 -8.77 -19.82
C THR A 52 8.01 -8.87 -18.83
N SER A 53 8.19 -9.60 -17.71
CA SER A 53 7.17 -9.69 -16.67
C SER A 53 6.93 -8.31 -16.05
N ARG A 54 5.66 -7.96 -15.89
CA ARG A 54 5.27 -6.70 -15.21
C ARG A 54 5.72 -6.63 -13.76
N TRP A 55 6.00 -7.77 -13.15
CA TRP A 55 6.45 -7.92 -11.77
C TRP A 55 7.96 -7.78 -11.60
N ARG A 56 8.73 -7.84 -12.71
CA ARG A 56 10.18 -7.68 -12.72
C ARG A 56 10.59 -6.23 -12.85
N SER A 57 11.68 -5.86 -12.16
CA SER A 57 12.32 -4.55 -12.30
C SER A 57 11.33 -3.39 -12.28
N VAL A 58 10.43 -3.37 -11.28
CA VAL A 58 9.57 -2.21 -11.05
C VAL A 58 10.45 -0.99 -10.74
N ASP A 59 10.00 0.19 -11.14
CA ASP A 59 10.80 1.40 -10.95
C ASP A 59 10.92 1.76 -9.46
N PHE A 60 9.84 1.56 -8.70
CA PHE A 60 9.75 1.95 -7.29
C PHE A 60 9.16 0.87 -6.42
N LEU A 61 9.78 0.63 -5.26
CA LEU A 61 9.20 -0.14 -4.17
C LEU A 61 8.69 0.82 -3.10
N LEU A 62 7.47 0.61 -2.65
CA LEU A 62 6.83 1.37 -1.59
C LEU A 62 6.50 0.41 -0.43
N PHE A 63 6.88 0.78 0.78
CA PHE A 63 6.47 0.05 1.98
C PHE A 63 5.75 1.01 2.91
N SER A 64 4.49 0.70 3.23
CA SER A 64 3.71 1.50 4.16
C SER A 64 4.30 1.44 5.57
N HIS A 65 4.70 0.26 5.99
CA HIS A 65 5.41 -0.03 7.25
C HIS A 65 6.10 -1.40 7.17
N LEU A 66 6.80 -1.81 8.25
CA LEU A 66 7.62 -3.02 8.23
C LEU A 66 7.04 -4.20 9.04
N HIS A 67 5.73 -4.29 9.23
CA HIS A 67 5.13 -5.50 9.81
C HIS A 67 5.24 -6.69 8.84
N PRO A 68 5.28 -7.93 9.37
CA PRO A 68 5.51 -9.13 8.54
C PRO A 68 4.43 -9.40 7.47
N ASP A 69 3.25 -8.81 7.59
CA ASP A 69 2.19 -8.90 6.59
C ASP A 69 2.28 -7.84 5.47
N HIS A 70 3.24 -6.91 5.57
CA HIS A 70 3.57 -5.91 4.54
C HIS A 70 5.00 -6.04 4.02
N PHE A 71 5.93 -6.52 4.84
CA PHE A 71 7.35 -6.56 4.53
C PHE A 71 7.96 -7.92 4.90
N ASP A 72 8.59 -8.57 3.94
CA ASP A 72 9.36 -9.80 4.11
C ASP A 72 10.81 -9.53 3.72
N GLU A 73 11.68 -9.47 4.71
CA GLU A 73 13.07 -9.06 4.55
C GLU A 73 13.82 -9.93 3.53
N GLU A 74 13.68 -11.25 3.63
CA GLU A 74 14.39 -12.18 2.74
C GLU A 74 13.87 -12.09 1.31
N ALA A 75 12.55 -12.06 1.13
CA ALA A 75 11.94 -11.95 -0.18
C ALA A 75 12.29 -10.62 -0.86
N VAL A 76 12.34 -9.52 -0.10
CA VAL A 76 12.75 -8.20 -0.62
C VAL A 76 14.23 -8.20 -1.00
N ARG A 77 15.11 -8.81 -0.20
CA ARG A 77 16.54 -8.97 -0.56
C ARG A 77 16.72 -9.74 -1.85
N ASP A 78 16.03 -10.88 -2.00
CA ASP A 78 16.07 -11.70 -3.21
C ASP A 78 15.56 -10.92 -4.42
N TYR A 79 14.47 -10.15 -4.24
CA TYR A 79 13.96 -9.30 -5.32
C TYR A 79 14.98 -8.26 -5.75
N LEU A 80 15.60 -7.55 -4.81
CA LEU A 80 16.61 -6.53 -5.11
C LEU A 80 17.89 -7.11 -5.73
N ALA A 81 18.27 -8.35 -5.39
CA ALA A 81 19.41 -9.02 -5.98
C ALA A 81 19.19 -9.36 -7.46
N GLY A 82 17.95 -9.66 -7.85
CA GLY A 82 17.59 -10.09 -9.22
C GLY A 82 16.93 -9.02 -10.07
N ASN A 83 16.68 -7.82 -9.56
CA ASN A 83 15.88 -6.79 -10.23
C ASN A 83 16.53 -5.40 -10.15
N ARG A 84 16.27 -4.59 -11.17
CA ARG A 84 16.67 -3.18 -11.16
C ARG A 84 15.53 -2.34 -10.62
N VAL A 85 15.72 -1.79 -9.43
CA VAL A 85 14.81 -0.85 -8.78
C VAL A 85 15.50 0.50 -8.71
N ARG A 86 14.81 1.58 -9.05
CA ARG A 86 15.38 2.93 -9.01
C ARG A 86 15.43 3.45 -7.58
N GLU A 87 14.28 3.46 -6.92
CA GLU A 87 14.18 3.97 -5.55
C GLU A 87 13.20 3.14 -4.72
N ILE A 88 13.44 3.15 -3.41
CA ILE A 88 12.61 2.52 -2.38
C ILE A 88 12.13 3.62 -1.45
N PHE A 89 10.85 3.60 -1.09
CA PHE A 89 10.24 4.53 -0.14
C PHE A 89 9.66 3.77 1.04
N ALA A 90 10.04 4.14 2.25
CA ALA A 90 9.59 3.50 3.48
C ALA A 90 9.71 4.48 4.67
N PRO A 91 8.95 4.30 5.77
CA PRO A 91 9.14 5.09 6.99
C PRO A 91 10.49 4.81 7.67
N GLU A 92 11.04 3.64 7.44
CA GLU A 92 12.37 3.19 7.90
C GLU A 92 12.89 2.11 6.95
N TRP A 93 14.20 1.83 7.01
CA TRP A 93 14.82 0.83 6.14
C TRP A 93 15.86 0.03 6.93
N PRO A 94 15.69 -1.31 7.05
CA PRO A 94 16.51 -2.13 7.93
C PRO A 94 17.86 -2.52 7.32
N PHE A 95 18.08 -2.24 6.02
CA PHE A 95 19.30 -2.67 5.34
C PHE A 95 20.24 -1.51 5.06
N ALA A 96 21.55 -1.80 5.05
CA ALA A 96 22.49 -1.00 4.28
C ALA A 96 22.10 -1.07 2.80
N ALA A 97 22.33 0.02 2.05
CA ALA A 97 22.00 0.09 0.62
C ALA A 97 22.48 -1.18 -0.11
N GLN A 98 21.53 -1.92 -0.69
CA GLN A 98 21.81 -3.13 -1.47
C GLN A 98 21.51 -2.87 -2.94
N GLY A 99 22.44 -3.21 -3.80
CA GLY A 99 22.27 -3.06 -5.24
C GLY A 99 22.31 -1.59 -5.69
N THR A 100 21.60 -1.29 -6.78
CA THR A 100 21.53 0.05 -7.38
C THR A 100 20.39 0.91 -6.84
N ALA A 101 19.50 0.35 -6.05
CA ALA A 101 18.35 1.06 -5.54
C ALA A 101 18.73 2.09 -4.46
N ARG A 102 18.23 3.31 -4.61
CA ARG A 102 18.32 4.33 -3.57
C ARG A 102 17.21 4.15 -2.55
N ALA A 103 17.55 3.91 -1.30
CA ALA A 103 16.57 3.87 -0.22
C ALA A 103 16.27 5.29 0.29
N ASN A 104 15.01 5.72 0.16
CA ASN A 104 14.47 6.92 0.76
C ASN A 104 13.69 6.49 2.02
N ALA A 105 14.42 6.24 3.10
CA ALA A 105 13.84 5.97 4.41
C ALA A 105 13.85 7.24 5.24
N PHE A 106 12.68 7.64 5.70
CA PHE A 106 12.54 8.88 6.48
C PHE A 106 11.31 8.82 7.39
N ALA A 107 11.48 9.39 8.58
CA ALA A 107 10.37 9.56 9.50
C ALA A 107 9.62 10.85 9.18
N LEU A 108 8.30 10.78 9.17
CA LEU A 108 7.40 11.92 9.14
C LEU A 108 6.62 11.99 10.46
N ALA A 109 6.33 13.21 10.92
CA ALA A 109 5.34 13.39 11.98
C ALA A 109 3.94 13.02 11.43
N ASN A 110 3.02 12.67 12.33
CA ASN A 110 1.64 12.39 11.96
C ASN A 110 1.02 13.60 11.26
N GLY A 111 0.46 13.39 10.06
CA GLY A 111 -0.03 14.46 9.19
C GLY A 111 1.04 15.25 8.44
N GLY A 112 2.33 15.03 8.76
CA GLY A 112 3.43 15.56 7.97
C GLY A 112 3.55 14.83 6.64
N TRP A 113 4.08 15.50 5.61
CA TRP A 113 4.15 14.93 4.27
C TRP A 113 5.40 15.38 3.51
N ARG A 114 5.73 14.60 2.47
CA ARG A 114 6.81 14.93 1.54
C ARG A 114 6.47 14.47 0.14
N ASP A 115 6.76 15.33 -0.85
CA ASP A 115 6.56 15.06 -2.28
C ASP A 115 7.84 14.65 -2.98
N PHE A 116 7.67 13.76 -3.96
CA PHE A 116 8.70 13.32 -4.87
C PHE A 116 8.12 13.30 -6.29
N GLU A 117 8.72 14.02 -7.22
CA GLU A 117 8.45 13.81 -8.64
C GLU A 117 9.22 12.58 -9.09
N ILE A 118 8.53 11.44 -9.20
CA ILE A 118 9.14 10.14 -9.48
C ILE A 118 9.28 9.88 -10.98
N ALA A 119 8.48 10.55 -11.79
CA ALA A 119 8.56 10.59 -13.24
C ALA A 119 7.86 11.87 -13.75
N PRO A 120 8.08 12.33 -14.98
CA PRO A 120 7.42 13.53 -15.51
C PRO A 120 5.91 13.46 -15.36
N GLY A 121 5.36 14.38 -14.56
CA GLY A 121 3.93 14.47 -14.27
C GLY A 121 3.37 13.39 -13.33
N ILE A 122 4.22 12.64 -12.63
CA ILE A 122 3.82 11.67 -11.60
C ILE A 122 4.44 12.08 -10.26
N ILE A 123 3.59 12.47 -9.32
CA ILE A 123 3.98 12.82 -7.95
C ILE A 123 3.64 11.67 -7.00
N LEU A 124 4.63 11.24 -6.25
CA LEU A 124 4.45 10.40 -5.07
C LEU A 124 4.49 11.30 -3.83
N ARG A 125 3.42 11.33 -3.05
CA ARG A 125 3.39 11.96 -1.73
C ARG A 125 3.38 10.90 -0.65
N ALA A 126 4.37 10.90 0.23
CA ALA A 126 4.34 10.16 1.47
C ALA A 126 3.72 11.02 2.57
N ILE A 127 2.79 10.46 3.34
CA ILE A 127 2.12 11.12 4.47
C ILE A 127 2.38 10.27 5.71
N GLY A 128 2.97 10.88 6.74
CA GLY A 128 3.26 10.19 8.00
C GLY A 128 1.99 9.96 8.80
N THR A 129 1.82 8.74 9.31
CA THR A 129 0.78 8.40 10.29
C THR A 129 1.36 7.43 11.32
N ALA A 130 0.74 7.33 12.50
CA ALA A 130 0.96 6.19 13.37
C ALA A 130 0.21 4.98 12.80
N HIS A 131 0.67 3.78 13.14
CA HIS A 131 -0.08 2.55 12.87
C HIS A 131 -1.33 2.48 13.78
N ALA A 132 -2.43 1.94 13.25
CA ALA A 132 -3.66 1.76 14.01
C ALA A 132 -3.48 0.75 15.17
N GLY A 133 -4.09 1.07 16.31
CA GLY A 133 -4.07 0.25 17.53
C GLY A 133 -3.00 0.69 18.52
N GLU A 134 -3.39 0.84 19.79
CA GLU A 134 -2.51 1.34 20.86
C GLU A 134 -1.21 0.54 20.99
N GLN A 135 -1.26 -0.79 20.83
CA GLN A 135 -0.09 -1.66 20.92
C GLN A 135 0.93 -1.42 19.79
N PHE A 136 0.52 -0.75 18.71
CA PHE A 136 1.34 -0.43 17.55
C PHE A 136 1.60 1.07 17.39
N ALA A 137 1.24 1.90 18.37
CA ALA A 137 1.34 3.36 18.28
C ALA A 137 2.79 3.87 18.03
N SER A 138 3.81 3.07 18.33
CA SER A 138 5.22 3.37 18.02
C SER A 138 5.62 3.01 16.60
N VAL A 139 4.82 2.21 15.87
CA VAL A 139 5.09 1.80 14.50
C VAL A 139 4.73 2.94 13.56
N ARG A 140 5.71 3.40 12.79
CA ARG A 140 5.50 4.43 11.78
C ARG A 140 4.83 3.81 10.56
N ASN A 141 3.81 4.49 10.07
CA ASN A 141 3.18 4.14 8.80
C ASN A 141 3.27 5.33 7.84
N HIS A 142 3.52 5.05 6.57
CA HIS A 142 3.34 6.01 5.50
C HIS A 142 2.08 5.65 4.69
N ALA A 143 1.14 6.58 4.63
CA ALA A 143 0.16 6.57 3.56
C ALA A 143 0.81 7.13 2.29
N TYR A 144 0.46 6.59 1.14
CA TYR A 144 0.99 7.03 -0.14
C TYR A 144 -0.10 7.55 -1.07
N LEU A 145 0.08 8.78 -1.55
CA LEU A 145 -0.70 9.32 -2.65
C LEU A 145 0.14 9.25 -3.92
N VAL A 146 -0.37 8.55 -4.94
CA VAL A 146 0.16 8.60 -6.30
C VAL A 146 -0.76 9.50 -7.13
N ALA A 147 -0.22 10.57 -7.66
CA ALA A 147 -0.99 11.61 -8.33
C ALA A 147 -0.42 11.94 -9.70
N THR A 148 -1.33 12.14 -10.66
CA THR A 148 -1.07 12.73 -11.97
C THR A 148 -2.01 13.93 -12.19
N ASP A 149 -1.93 14.55 -13.36
CA ASP A 149 -2.88 15.57 -13.81
C ASP A 149 -4.33 15.07 -13.95
N GLN A 150 -4.52 13.75 -14.09
CA GLN A 150 -5.83 13.15 -14.40
C GLN A 150 -6.42 12.33 -13.26
N ALA A 151 -5.60 11.78 -12.37
CA ALA A 151 -6.07 10.92 -11.30
C ALA A 151 -5.17 10.95 -10.06
N ARG A 152 -5.76 10.73 -8.89
CA ARG A 152 -5.13 10.75 -7.59
C ARG A 152 -5.59 9.53 -6.79
N ILE A 153 -4.66 8.71 -6.35
CA ILE A 153 -4.95 7.45 -5.65
C ILE A 153 -4.25 7.47 -4.29
N LEU A 154 -5.02 7.34 -3.21
CA LEU A 154 -4.51 7.29 -1.85
C LEU A 154 -4.58 5.88 -1.28
N PHE A 155 -3.46 5.40 -0.78
CA PHE A 155 -3.31 4.15 -0.02
C PHE A 155 -3.01 4.51 1.44
N VAL A 156 -3.83 4.08 2.38
CA VAL A 156 -3.65 4.45 3.80
C VAL A 156 -2.69 3.54 4.57
N GLY A 157 -2.33 2.38 4.00
CA GLY A 157 -1.59 1.36 4.76
C GLY A 157 -2.41 0.85 5.94
N ASP A 158 -1.75 0.64 7.06
CA ASP A 158 -2.38 0.35 8.35
C ASP A 158 -2.39 1.58 9.28
N GLY A 159 -2.41 2.77 8.67
CA GLY A 159 -2.46 4.03 9.40
C GLY A 159 -3.69 4.16 10.29
N ASP A 160 -3.52 4.88 11.39
CA ASP A 160 -4.57 5.11 12.39
C ASP A 160 -5.73 5.95 11.85
N TYR A 161 -6.88 5.85 12.50
CA TYR A 161 -8.17 6.36 12.06
C TYR A 161 -8.36 7.83 12.47
N VAL A 162 -7.36 8.67 12.15
CA VAL A 162 -7.35 10.12 12.41
C VAL A 162 -7.40 10.85 11.06
N PRO A 163 -8.61 11.27 10.60
CA PRO A 163 -8.79 11.84 9.26
C PRO A 163 -7.92 13.05 8.98
N GLU A 164 -7.63 13.84 10.00
CA GLU A 164 -6.82 15.06 9.89
C GLU A 164 -5.40 14.78 9.39
N TRP A 165 -4.84 13.60 9.67
CA TRP A 165 -3.51 13.23 9.19
C TRP A 165 -3.44 13.03 7.68
N TYR A 166 -4.57 12.75 7.04
CA TYR A 166 -4.65 12.51 5.60
C TYR A 166 -4.99 13.77 4.79
N LEU A 167 -5.26 14.91 5.45
CA LEU A 167 -5.55 16.19 4.78
C LEU A 167 -4.56 16.56 3.67
N PRO A 168 -3.24 16.27 3.79
CA PRO A 168 -2.30 16.55 2.71
C PRO A 168 -2.61 15.82 1.40
N ALA A 169 -3.39 14.74 1.42
CA ALA A 169 -3.79 14.05 0.20
C ALA A 169 -4.75 14.90 -0.67
N GLY A 170 -5.53 15.81 -0.05
CA GLY A 170 -6.54 16.59 -0.75
C GLY A 170 -7.63 15.70 -1.37
N HIS A 171 -8.26 16.16 -2.45
CA HIS A 171 -9.22 15.35 -3.20
C HIS A 171 -8.53 14.14 -3.84
N VAL A 172 -9.19 12.96 -3.84
CA VAL A 172 -8.69 11.74 -4.48
C VAL A 172 -9.78 11.10 -5.36
N ASP A 173 -9.36 10.39 -6.42
CA ASP A 173 -10.29 9.63 -7.26
C ASP A 173 -10.54 8.23 -6.68
N ALA A 174 -9.50 7.63 -6.11
CA ALA A 174 -9.57 6.32 -5.48
C ALA A 174 -8.93 6.33 -4.08
N LEU A 175 -9.62 5.72 -3.13
CA LEU A 175 -9.17 5.59 -1.75
C LEU A 175 -9.06 4.10 -1.39
N PHE A 176 -7.85 3.63 -1.08
CA PHE A 176 -7.58 2.27 -0.63
C PHE A 176 -7.51 2.22 0.88
N VAL A 177 -8.38 1.42 1.49
CA VAL A 177 -8.48 1.26 2.95
C VAL A 177 -8.51 -0.21 3.35
N ASN A 178 -7.96 -0.52 4.52
CA ASN A 178 -8.12 -1.84 5.12
C ASN A 178 -9.53 -2.02 5.75
N PRO A 179 -9.98 -3.25 6.05
CA PRO A 179 -11.31 -3.53 6.58
C PRO A 179 -11.62 -2.79 7.89
N LEU A 180 -10.63 -2.63 8.77
CA LEU A 180 -10.82 -1.99 10.06
C LEU A 180 -11.04 -0.49 9.88
N PHE A 181 -10.24 0.15 9.03
CA PHE A 181 -10.42 1.55 8.66
C PHE A 181 -11.79 1.80 8.03
N LEU A 182 -12.16 0.96 7.05
CA LEU A 182 -13.46 1.05 6.39
C LEU A 182 -14.63 1.02 7.38
N ASN A 183 -14.55 0.19 8.42
CA ASN A 183 -15.61 0.07 9.43
C ASN A 183 -15.48 1.07 10.57
N SER A 184 -14.43 1.87 10.60
CA SER A 184 -14.18 2.87 11.66
C SER A 184 -15.20 4.02 11.65
N ARG A 185 -15.18 4.82 12.72
CA ARG A 185 -15.96 6.07 12.80
C ARG A 185 -15.32 7.20 11.97
N ALA A 186 -14.08 7.05 11.59
CA ALA A 186 -13.34 8.02 10.76
C ALA A 186 -13.75 7.97 9.28
N MET A 187 -14.23 6.83 8.79
CA MET A 187 -14.49 6.63 7.36
C MET A 187 -15.46 7.65 6.73
N PRO A 188 -16.60 8.02 7.34
CA PRO A 188 -17.47 9.08 6.80
C PRO A 188 -16.75 10.42 6.63
N GLU A 189 -15.88 10.77 7.56
CA GLU A 189 -15.09 12.00 7.49
C GLU A 189 -14.04 11.92 6.38
N MET A 190 -13.37 10.78 6.20
CA MET A 190 -12.46 10.55 5.08
C MET A 190 -13.17 10.72 3.74
N VAL A 191 -14.38 10.18 3.58
CA VAL A 191 -15.17 10.37 2.37
C VAL A 191 -15.53 11.85 2.17
N ARG A 192 -15.92 12.56 3.22
CA ARG A 192 -16.25 13.99 3.14
C ARG A 192 -15.04 14.85 2.76
N GLN A 193 -13.86 14.58 3.36
CA GLN A 193 -12.64 15.36 3.12
C GLN A 193 -12.03 15.12 1.75
N HIS A 194 -12.02 13.88 1.30
CA HIS A 194 -11.30 13.48 0.10
C HIS A 194 -12.19 13.29 -1.13
N ALA A 195 -13.51 13.20 -0.92
CA ALA A 195 -14.54 13.01 -1.95
C ALA A 195 -14.15 11.97 -3.02
N PRO A 196 -13.76 10.72 -2.62
CA PRO A 196 -13.32 9.70 -3.56
C PRO A 196 -14.46 9.30 -4.49
N LYS A 197 -14.13 9.01 -5.75
CA LYS A 197 -15.09 8.40 -6.69
C LYS A 197 -15.29 6.91 -6.42
N THR A 198 -14.27 6.27 -5.85
CA THR A 198 -14.30 4.83 -5.50
C THR A 198 -13.48 4.59 -4.25
N VAL A 199 -13.99 3.73 -3.38
CA VAL A 199 -13.27 3.20 -2.21
C VAL A 199 -12.96 1.72 -2.49
N TYR A 200 -11.70 1.37 -2.49
CA TYR A 200 -11.23 0.00 -2.60
C TYR A 200 -10.89 -0.57 -1.23
N VAL A 201 -11.41 -1.75 -0.95
CA VAL A 201 -11.05 -2.50 0.25
C VAL A 201 -9.93 -3.47 -0.11
N TYR A 202 -8.77 -3.25 0.45
CA TYR A 202 -7.62 -4.13 0.29
C TYR A 202 -7.21 -4.72 1.65
N HIS A 203 -6.12 -5.42 1.76
CA HIS A 203 -5.69 -6.06 3.01
C HIS A 203 -6.76 -7.03 3.54
N LEU A 204 -7.33 -7.81 2.61
CA LEU A 204 -8.30 -8.86 2.93
C LEU A 204 -7.59 -10.21 2.95
N PRO A 205 -7.92 -11.10 3.91
CA PRO A 205 -7.53 -12.49 3.81
C PRO A 205 -8.06 -13.12 2.52
N ALA A 206 -7.28 -14.02 1.93
CA ALA A 206 -7.69 -14.73 0.72
C ALA A 206 -9.05 -15.43 0.90
N ALA A 207 -9.82 -15.51 -0.18
CA ALA A 207 -11.20 -16.01 -0.12
C ALA A 207 -11.28 -17.46 0.39
N GLU A 208 -10.27 -18.28 0.06
CA GLU A 208 -10.11 -19.67 0.48
C GLU A 208 -9.73 -19.84 1.96
N ASN A 209 -9.20 -18.78 2.60
CA ASN A 209 -8.90 -18.83 4.03
C ASN A 209 -10.20 -18.64 4.82
N ASP A 210 -10.66 -19.68 5.49
CA ASP A 210 -11.92 -19.69 6.24
C ASP A 210 -11.72 -19.81 7.78
N ASP A 211 -10.54 -19.47 8.30
CA ASP A 211 -10.32 -19.37 9.73
C ASP A 211 -11.13 -18.22 10.40
N LEU A 212 -11.19 -18.23 11.73
CA LEU A 212 -12.00 -17.27 12.48
C LEU A 212 -11.56 -15.82 12.25
N GLN A 213 -10.25 -15.59 12.11
CA GLN A 213 -9.73 -14.24 11.85
C GLN A 213 -10.08 -13.79 10.44
N ALA A 214 -9.91 -14.65 9.43
CA ALA A 214 -10.28 -14.32 8.06
C ALA A 214 -11.78 -14.01 7.93
N ARG A 215 -12.63 -14.79 8.57
CA ARG A 215 -14.08 -14.51 8.64
C ARG A 215 -14.38 -13.20 9.33
N PHE A 216 -13.64 -12.87 10.39
CA PHE A 216 -13.78 -11.59 11.09
C PHE A 216 -13.48 -10.42 10.16
N TYR A 217 -12.32 -10.41 9.46
CA TYR A 217 -11.94 -9.33 8.54
C TYR A 217 -12.96 -9.14 7.43
N ARG A 218 -13.41 -10.22 6.77
CA ARG A 218 -14.45 -10.15 5.72
C ARG A 218 -15.78 -9.61 6.24
N ARG A 219 -16.18 -10.00 7.46
CA ARG A 219 -17.41 -9.48 8.10
C ARG A 219 -17.29 -8.00 8.43
N VAL A 220 -16.13 -7.56 8.92
CA VAL A 220 -15.87 -6.15 9.22
C VAL A 220 -15.90 -5.31 7.94
N ALA A 221 -15.26 -5.78 6.87
CA ALA A 221 -15.31 -5.13 5.55
C ALA A 221 -16.76 -4.99 5.05
N ALA A 222 -17.54 -6.07 5.07
CA ALA A 222 -18.94 -6.04 4.63
C ALA A 222 -19.82 -5.08 5.46
N ARG A 223 -19.54 -4.94 6.76
CA ARG A 223 -20.24 -3.97 7.62
C ARG A 223 -19.83 -2.53 7.29
N GLY A 224 -18.55 -2.29 7.05
CA GLY A 224 -18.04 -0.98 6.68
C GLY A 224 -18.60 -0.53 5.33
N ALA A 225 -18.59 -1.38 4.32
CA ALA A 225 -19.12 -1.08 2.99
C ALA A 225 -20.59 -0.63 3.04
N LYS A 226 -21.43 -1.27 3.88
CA LYS A 226 -22.84 -0.91 4.05
C LYS A 226 -23.07 0.48 4.64
N LYS A 227 -22.06 1.12 5.22
CA LYS A 227 -22.15 2.46 5.81
C LYS A 227 -21.81 3.57 4.81
N LEU A 228 -21.30 3.20 3.64
CA LEU A 228 -20.94 4.15 2.59
C LEU A 228 -22.10 4.36 1.60
N PRO A 229 -22.10 5.47 0.88
CA PRO A 229 -23.04 5.70 -0.23
C PRO A 229 -23.01 4.54 -1.22
N GLU A 230 -24.17 4.22 -1.78
CA GLU A 230 -24.30 3.16 -2.80
C GLU A 230 -23.39 3.46 -4.00
N GLY A 231 -22.69 2.43 -4.47
CA GLY A 231 -21.77 2.53 -5.62
C GLY A 231 -20.40 3.10 -5.32
N LEU A 232 -20.07 3.43 -4.06
CA LEU A 232 -18.75 3.95 -3.69
C LEU A 232 -17.71 2.83 -3.45
N VAL A 233 -18.12 1.61 -3.12
CA VAL A 233 -17.26 0.43 -2.85
C VAL A 233 -17.47 -0.64 -3.90
#